data_b9ccdb86d093d544e3f4c5a71cf2cdd5
#
_entry.id   b9ccdb86d093d544e3f4c5a71cf2cdd5
#
_cell.length_a   1.000
_cell.length_b   1.000
_cell.length_c   1.000
_cell.angle_alpha   90.00
_cell.angle_beta   90.00
_cell.angle_gamma   90.00
#
_symmetry.space_group_name_H-M   'P 1'
#
loop_
_entity.id
_entity.type
_entity.pdbx_description
1 polymer ?
#
loop_
_entity_poly.entity_id
_entity_poly.type
_entity_poly.pdbx_seq_one_letter_code
_entity_poly.pdbx_strand_id
1 'polypeptide(L)'
;KRFPLTISRGTTAQTTNIWVQITAEEITGWGEASPFGVGNHRQSTERIQETLQQIIPIIKSFSPWQRQEIEALLKQMQIPSAVKAAVDIALHDWLGKRVNLPLWQLWGLNKNAIVPISVTIGINSPAGAKARTRDWLEFMDVQLLKVKLGSTEGIEADQKMLLAVREEAIGKDVFVDANGGWNLTNAINMCNWLADLGIKYVEQPLARGEEANLAQLKKHSPLPIFVDESCFTSADIPQLANYVDGINIKLMKSGGITEAIRMVHTAKAHNLQIMFGCYSDSCLANTAALQLAPLADYLDLDSHLNLIDDPFSGAVVENGRVLPNNLPGLGVKYSASVA
;
A
#
# COMPACT_ATOMS: atom_id res chain seq x y z
N LYS A 1 -16.92 -2.25 1.17
CA LYS A 1 -16.17 -2.06 2.44
C LYS A 1 -17.13 -2.10 3.62
N ARG A 2 -16.67 -2.57 4.76
CA ARG A 2 -17.42 -2.48 6.02
C ARG A 2 -17.61 -1.02 6.43
N PHE A 3 -16.57 -0.21 6.26
CA PHE A 3 -16.60 1.23 6.49
C PHE A 3 -16.02 1.95 5.28
N PRO A 4 -16.72 2.95 4.70
CA PRO A 4 -16.18 3.82 3.67
C PRO A 4 -14.89 4.50 4.14
N LEU A 5 -13.95 4.72 3.22
CA LEU A 5 -12.70 5.41 3.51
C LEU A 5 -12.69 6.78 2.83
N THR A 6 -12.57 7.84 3.61
CA THR A 6 -12.43 9.22 3.14
C THR A 6 -10.98 9.69 3.29
N ILE A 7 -10.42 10.25 2.24
CA ILE A 7 -9.11 10.90 2.19
C ILE A 7 -9.27 12.31 1.61
N SER A 8 -8.20 13.10 1.51
CA SER A 8 -8.23 14.46 0.93
C SER A 8 -8.90 14.56 -0.45
N ARG A 9 -8.89 13.47 -1.24
CA ARG A 9 -9.39 13.40 -2.61
C ARG A 9 -10.79 12.81 -2.75
N GLY A 10 -11.47 12.44 -1.68
CA GLY A 10 -12.83 11.91 -1.70
C GLY A 10 -13.03 10.62 -0.91
N THR A 11 -14.24 10.06 -1.02
CA THR A 11 -14.68 8.89 -0.28
C THR A 11 -14.81 7.66 -1.20
N THR A 12 -14.31 6.52 -0.76
CA THR A 12 -14.43 5.24 -1.46
C THR A 12 -15.19 4.24 -0.56
N ALA A 13 -16.42 3.89 -0.96
CA ALA A 13 -17.25 2.89 -0.28
C ALA A 13 -17.09 1.49 -0.86
N GLN A 14 -16.85 1.39 -2.17
CA GLN A 14 -16.66 0.13 -2.89
C GLN A 14 -15.67 0.27 -4.04
N THR A 15 -15.04 -0.83 -4.42
CA THR A 15 -14.19 -0.93 -5.62
C THR A 15 -14.44 -2.27 -6.27
N THR A 16 -14.22 -2.34 -7.59
CA THR A 16 -14.24 -3.60 -8.33
C THR A 16 -12.82 -3.91 -8.75
N ASN A 17 -12.20 -4.89 -8.08
CA ASN A 17 -10.86 -5.37 -8.40
C ASN A 17 -10.94 -6.47 -9.46
N ILE A 18 -9.87 -6.66 -10.20
CA ILE A 18 -9.78 -7.73 -11.23
C ILE A 18 -8.74 -8.73 -10.80
N TRP A 19 -9.11 -10.00 -10.79
CA TRP A 19 -8.19 -11.09 -10.50
C TRP A 19 -7.72 -11.74 -11.79
N VAL A 20 -6.45 -12.13 -11.80
CA VAL A 20 -5.79 -12.80 -12.92
C VAL A 20 -5.33 -14.17 -12.47
N GLN A 21 -5.59 -15.17 -13.29
CA GLN A 21 -5.03 -16.50 -13.14
C GLN A 21 -4.05 -16.78 -14.26
N ILE A 22 -2.86 -17.28 -13.93
CA ILE A 22 -1.88 -17.81 -14.87
C ILE A 22 -1.73 -19.27 -14.57
N THR A 23 -2.16 -20.13 -15.51
CA THR A 23 -2.06 -21.59 -15.37
C THR A 23 -1.07 -22.13 -16.39
N ALA A 24 -0.06 -22.84 -15.90
CA ALA A 24 0.92 -23.57 -16.69
C ALA A 24 1.46 -24.75 -15.87
N GLU A 25 1.84 -25.85 -16.53
CA GLU A 25 2.37 -27.05 -15.88
C GLU A 25 1.46 -27.54 -14.71
N GLU A 26 0.13 -27.48 -14.90
CA GLU A 26 -0.90 -27.83 -13.91
C GLU A 26 -0.91 -26.97 -12.62
N ILE A 27 -0.15 -25.89 -12.59
CA ILE A 27 -0.05 -24.96 -11.47
C ILE A 27 -0.75 -23.66 -11.85
N THR A 28 -1.56 -23.12 -10.92
CA THR A 28 -2.24 -21.83 -11.08
C THR A 28 -1.69 -20.81 -10.11
N GLY A 29 -1.16 -19.71 -10.64
CA GLY A 29 -0.80 -18.51 -9.89
C GLY A 29 -1.92 -17.47 -9.95
N TRP A 30 -2.15 -16.77 -8.86
CA TRP A 30 -3.14 -15.70 -8.71
C TRP A 30 -2.49 -14.33 -8.64
N GLY A 31 -3.11 -13.34 -9.25
CA GLY A 31 -2.75 -11.93 -9.16
C GLY A 31 -3.96 -11.03 -9.14
N GLU A 32 -3.78 -9.80 -8.69
CA GLU A 32 -4.84 -8.81 -8.55
C GLU A 32 -4.42 -7.46 -9.12
N ALA A 33 -5.36 -6.79 -9.79
CA ALA A 33 -5.31 -5.39 -10.13
C ALA A 33 -6.43 -4.63 -9.44
N SER A 34 -6.08 -3.68 -8.56
CA SER A 34 -7.02 -2.77 -7.92
C SER A 34 -7.01 -1.43 -8.62
N PRO A 35 -8.18 -0.82 -8.90
CA PRO A 35 -8.27 0.51 -9.48
C PRO A 35 -7.76 1.56 -8.49
N PHE A 36 -7.07 2.58 -8.99
CA PHE A 36 -6.62 3.71 -8.19
C PHE A 36 -6.48 4.99 -9.01
N GLY A 37 -6.39 6.13 -8.31
CA GLY A 37 -6.17 7.42 -8.93
C GLY A 37 -5.25 8.32 -8.11
N VAL A 38 -4.19 8.84 -8.77
CA VAL A 38 -3.25 9.80 -8.20
C VAL A 38 -2.97 10.89 -9.24
N GLY A 39 -3.42 12.09 -8.98
CA GLY A 39 -3.32 13.19 -9.96
C GLY A 39 -3.90 12.77 -11.33
N ASN A 40 -3.11 12.90 -12.38
CA ASN A 40 -3.49 12.50 -13.73
C ASN A 40 -3.34 10.98 -14.00
N HIS A 41 -2.80 10.22 -13.07
CA HIS A 41 -2.65 8.78 -13.18
C HIS A 41 -3.89 8.08 -12.63
N ARG A 42 -4.91 7.90 -13.47
CA ARG A 42 -6.11 7.17 -13.12
C ARG A 42 -6.16 5.84 -13.86
N GLN A 43 -6.34 4.77 -13.11
CA GLN A 43 -6.51 3.40 -13.62
C GLN A 43 -7.85 2.87 -13.08
N SER A 44 -8.90 3.01 -13.90
CA SER A 44 -10.23 2.50 -13.57
C SER A 44 -10.32 0.99 -13.83
N THR A 45 -11.32 0.34 -13.27
CA THR A 45 -11.59 -1.09 -13.49
C THR A 45 -11.77 -1.40 -14.97
N GLU A 46 -12.49 -0.57 -15.70
CA GLU A 46 -12.75 -0.73 -17.14
C GLU A 46 -11.44 -0.68 -17.91
N ARG A 47 -10.58 0.33 -17.67
CA ARG A 47 -9.28 0.44 -18.32
C ARG A 47 -8.36 -0.75 -18.01
N ILE A 48 -8.38 -1.24 -16.78
CA ILE A 48 -7.63 -2.44 -16.36
C ILE A 48 -8.13 -3.65 -17.16
N GLN A 49 -9.46 -3.84 -17.22
CA GLN A 49 -10.09 -4.96 -17.93
C GLN A 49 -9.79 -4.94 -19.43
N GLU A 50 -9.98 -3.80 -20.07
CA GLU A 50 -9.68 -3.62 -21.50
C GLU A 50 -8.21 -3.93 -21.80
N THR A 51 -7.30 -3.42 -20.97
CA THR A 51 -5.86 -3.66 -21.14
C THR A 51 -5.50 -5.14 -20.96
N LEU A 52 -6.07 -5.80 -19.96
CA LEU A 52 -5.87 -7.24 -19.76
C LEU A 52 -6.35 -8.04 -20.97
N GLN A 53 -7.53 -7.73 -21.53
CA GLN A 53 -8.04 -8.38 -22.74
C GLN A 53 -7.08 -8.27 -23.93
N GLN A 54 -6.41 -7.11 -24.07
CA GLN A 54 -5.45 -6.88 -25.14
C GLN A 54 -4.14 -7.66 -24.95
N ILE A 55 -3.64 -7.78 -23.72
CA ILE A 55 -2.33 -8.40 -23.46
C ILE A 55 -2.40 -9.91 -23.25
N ILE A 56 -3.54 -10.48 -22.81
CA ILE A 56 -3.70 -11.92 -22.57
C ILE A 56 -3.25 -12.78 -23.75
N PRO A 57 -3.65 -12.51 -25.02
CA PRO A 57 -3.20 -13.31 -26.15
C PRO A 57 -1.67 -13.28 -26.33
N ILE A 58 -1.04 -12.14 -26.02
CA ILE A 58 0.39 -11.95 -26.15
C ILE A 58 1.13 -12.70 -25.04
N ILE A 59 0.70 -12.55 -23.78
CA ILE A 59 1.33 -13.21 -22.63
C ILE A 59 1.23 -14.73 -22.73
N LYS A 60 0.16 -15.27 -23.30
CA LYS A 60 -0.01 -16.72 -23.50
C LYS A 60 1.08 -17.38 -24.34
N SER A 61 1.84 -16.60 -25.12
CA SER A 61 2.97 -17.14 -25.90
C SER A 61 4.25 -17.31 -25.09
N PHE A 62 4.29 -16.82 -23.84
CA PHE A 62 5.44 -16.93 -22.95
C PHE A 62 5.26 -18.06 -21.93
N SER A 63 6.37 -18.68 -21.56
CA SER A 63 6.43 -19.50 -20.36
C SER A 63 6.43 -18.61 -19.10
N PRO A 64 5.81 -19.03 -17.97
CA PRO A 64 5.92 -18.30 -16.71
C PRO A 64 7.37 -18.14 -16.20
N TRP A 65 8.30 -18.91 -16.69
CA TRP A 65 9.73 -18.76 -16.41
C TRP A 65 10.35 -17.51 -17.05
N GLN A 66 9.75 -17.00 -18.14
CA GLN A 66 10.22 -15.84 -18.90
C GLN A 66 9.75 -14.51 -18.29
N ARG A 67 9.77 -14.40 -16.97
CA ARG A 67 9.26 -13.19 -16.26
C ARG A 67 9.96 -11.91 -16.70
N GLN A 68 11.27 -11.93 -16.92
CA GLN A 68 12.03 -10.78 -17.37
C GLN A 68 11.59 -10.30 -18.75
N GLU A 69 11.32 -11.23 -19.67
CA GLU A 69 10.86 -10.92 -21.03
C GLU A 69 9.43 -10.34 -20.99
N ILE A 70 8.55 -10.96 -20.18
CA ILE A 70 7.18 -10.45 -19.96
C ILE A 70 7.21 -9.04 -19.38
N GLU A 71 8.04 -8.78 -18.37
CA GLU A 71 8.19 -7.45 -17.77
C GLU A 71 8.67 -6.42 -18.80
N ALA A 72 9.70 -6.76 -19.58
CA ALA A 72 10.23 -5.89 -20.63
C ALA A 72 9.19 -5.56 -21.69
N LEU A 73 8.41 -6.55 -22.12
CA LEU A 73 7.30 -6.38 -23.06
C LEU A 73 6.22 -5.44 -22.49
N LEU A 74 5.75 -5.68 -21.26
CA LEU A 74 4.73 -4.85 -20.63
C LEU A 74 5.21 -3.41 -20.41
N LYS A 75 6.50 -3.21 -20.17
CA LYS A 75 7.12 -1.87 -20.09
C LYS A 75 7.15 -1.19 -21.47
N GLN A 76 7.59 -1.91 -22.51
CA GLN A 76 7.64 -1.40 -23.89
C GLN A 76 6.24 -1.00 -24.38
N MET A 77 5.21 -1.77 -24.06
CA MET A 77 3.82 -1.50 -24.39
C MET A 77 3.18 -0.40 -23.53
N GLN A 78 3.91 0.16 -22.57
CA GLN A 78 3.43 1.18 -21.63
C GLN A 78 2.15 0.75 -20.86
N ILE A 79 2.08 -0.52 -20.51
CA ILE A 79 0.94 -1.10 -19.80
C ILE A 79 0.75 -0.42 -18.43
N PRO A 80 -0.51 -0.10 -18.03
CA PRO A 80 -0.83 0.45 -16.71
C PRO A 80 -0.24 -0.38 -15.56
N SER A 81 0.22 0.29 -14.50
CA SER A 81 0.94 -0.37 -13.40
C SER A 81 0.10 -1.40 -12.65
N ALA A 82 -1.20 -1.16 -12.46
CA ALA A 82 -2.08 -2.15 -11.82
C ALA A 82 -2.19 -3.45 -12.63
N VAL A 83 -2.23 -3.34 -13.97
CA VAL A 83 -2.23 -4.51 -14.87
C VAL A 83 -0.89 -5.25 -14.79
N LYS A 84 0.23 -4.52 -14.80
CA LYS A 84 1.56 -5.12 -14.58
C LYS A 84 1.63 -5.84 -13.25
N ALA A 85 1.10 -5.21 -12.19
CA ALA A 85 1.05 -5.81 -10.85
C ALA A 85 0.29 -7.15 -10.85
N ALA A 86 -0.89 -7.21 -11.46
CA ALA A 86 -1.66 -8.44 -11.52
C ALA A 86 -0.90 -9.58 -12.21
N VAL A 87 -0.26 -9.29 -13.34
CA VAL A 87 0.53 -10.30 -14.07
C VAL A 87 1.76 -10.72 -13.26
N ASP A 88 2.50 -9.76 -12.73
CA ASP A 88 3.73 -10.01 -11.98
C ASP A 88 3.47 -10.79 -10.68
N ILE A 89 2.42 -10.43 -9.93
CA ILE A 89 2.00 -11.16 -8.73
C ILE A 89 1.63 -12.60 -9.07
N ALA A 90 0.84 -12.82 -10.15
CA ALA A 90 0.44 -14.16 -10.58
C ALA A 90 1.64 -15.02 -10.98
N LEU A 91 2.63 -14.44 -11.67
CA LEU A 91 3.87 -15.14 -12.06
C LEU A 91 4.72 -15.51 -10.84
N HIS A 92 4.78 -14.65 -9.82
CA HIS A 92 5.48 -14.97 -8.57
C HIS A 92 4.75 -16.04 -7.76
N ASP A 93 3.42 -15.98 -7.68
CA ASP A 93 2.63 -17.02 -7.02
C ASP A 93 2.82 -18.39 -7.71
N TRP A 94 2.77 -18.40 -9.04
CA TRP A 94 3.04 -19.59 -9.83
C TRP A 94 4.44 -20.15 -9.53
N LEU A 95 5.48 -19.29 -9.53
CA LEU A 95 6.85 -19.70 -9.25
C LEU A 95 6.99 -20.33 -7.85
N GLY A 96 6.48 -19.66 -6.82
CA GLY A 96 6.56 -20.17 -5.46
C GLY A 96 5.87 -21.52 -5.30
N LYS A 97 4.70 -21.71 -5.95
CA LYS A 97 4.01 -23.00 -6.01
C LYS A 97 4.80 -24.03 -6.79
N ARG A 98 5.43 -23.66 -7.89
CA ARG A 98 6.25 -24.56 -8.73
C ARG A 98 7.45 -25.12 -7.98
N VAL A 99 8.09 -24.32 -7.14
CA VAL A 99 9.24 -24.74 -6.32
C VAL A 99 8.83 -25.18 -4.91
N ASN A 100 7.53 -25.19 -4.62
CA ASN A 100 6.94 -25.60 -3.34
C ASN A 100 7.47 -24.83 -2.13
N LEU A 101 7.65 -23.52 -2.28
CA LEU A 101 8.10 -22.59 -1.21
C LEU A 101 7.22 -21.35 -1.14
N PRO A 102 6.92 -20.80 0.06
CA PRO A 102 6.38 -19.47 0.17
C PRO A 102 7.40 -18.43 -0.32
N LEU A 103 6.94 -17.32 -0.89
CA LEU A 103 7.84 -16.36 -1.53
C LEU A 103 8.83 -15.71 -0.54
N TRP A 104 8.40 -15.38 0.67
CA TRP A 104 9.31 -14.85 1.71
C TRP A 104 10.48 -15.80 1.99
N GLN A 105 10.23 -17.11 2.00
CA GLN A 105 11.27 -18.12 2.21
C GLN A 105 12.14 -18.30 0.96
N LEU A 106 11.54 -18.24 -0.23
CA LEU A 106 12.28 -18.30 -1.51
C LEU A 106 13.31 -17.16 -1.60
N TRP A 107 13.00 -16.00 -1.04
CA TRP A 107 13.92 -14.84 -1.00
C TRP A 107 14.81 -14.82 0.24
N GLY A 108 14.75 -15.83 1.11
CA GLY A 108 15.57 -15.92 2.33
C GLY A 108 15.23 -14.85 3.38
N LEU A 109 13.99 -14.35 3.40
CA LEU A 109 13.57 -13.30 4.31
C LEU A 109 13.20 -13.88 5.69
N ASN A 110 13.44 -13.08 6.74
CA ASN A 110 13.10 -13.45 8.11
C ASN A 110 11.68 -13.00 8.48
N LYS A 111 10.71 -13.91 8.43
CA LYS A 111 9.31 -13.65 8.80
C LYS A 111 9.13 -13.07 10.21
N ASN A 112 10.04 -13.37 11.14
CA ASN A 112 9.97 -12.85 12.51
C ASN A 112 10.32 -11.34 12.60
N ALA A 113 10.93 -10.78 11.57
CA ALA A 113 11.22 -9.34 11.49
C ALA A 113 10.02 -8.49 11.05
N ILE A 114 8.87 -9.10 10.72
CA ILE A 114 7.67 -8.35 10.33
C ILE A 114 7.18 -7.52 11.51
N VAL A 115 7.05 -6.22 11.28
CA VAL A 115 6.54 -5.24 12.25
C VAL A 115 5.00 -5.28 12.33
N PRO A 116 4.37 -4.76 13.40
CA PRO A 116 2.92 -4.59 13.44
C PRO A 116 2.41 -3.73 12.27
N ILE A 117 1.16 -3.99 11.82
CA ILE A 117 0.50 -3.13 10.84
C ILE A 117 -0.14 -1.92 11.51
N SER A 118 -0.26 -0.82 10.77
CA SER A 118 -1.18 0.25 11.13
C SER A 118 -2.61 -0.08 10.66
N VAL A 119 -3.60 0.47 11.37
CA VAL A 119 -4.99 0.47 10.93
C VAL A 119 -5.44 1.88 10.62
N THR A 120 -6.23 2.05 9.55
CA THR A 120 -6.53 3.36 9.00
C THR A 120 -7.82 3.96 9.57
N ILE A 121 -7.70 5.22 10.01
CA ILE A 121 -8.83 6.11 10.33
C ILE A 121 -8.93 7.13 9.17
N GLY A 122 -10.00 7.04 8.39
CA GLY A 122 -10.29 8.01 7.32
C GLY A 122 -10.73 9.36 7.87
N ILE A 123 -10.69 10.40 7.03
CA ILE A 123 -11.20 11.74 7.37
C ILE A 123 -12.68 11.61 7.77
N ASN A 124 -13.03 12.18 8.91
CA ASN A 124 -14.36 12.10 9.51
C ASN A 124 -14.60 13.27 10.48
N SER A 125 -15.84 13.41 10.98
CA SER A 125 -16.06 14.23 12.16
C SER A 125 -15.30 13.69 13.37
N PRO A 126 -14.94 14.52 14.37
CA PRO A 126 -14.27 14.04 15.58
C PRO A 126 -14.99 12.84 16.24
N ALA A 127 -16.32 12.89 16.33
CA ALA A 127 -17.14 11.80 16.89
C ALA A 127 -17.07 10.51 16.03
N GLY A 128 -17.13 10.65 14.71
CA GLY A 128 -17.02 9.52 13.78
C GLY A 128 -15.62 8.88 13.80
N ALA A 129 -14.56 9.68 13.85
CA ALA A 129 -13.20 9.20 13.96
C ALA A 129 -12.97 8.44 15.29
N LYS A 130 -13.51 8.97 16.40
CA LYS A 130 -13.47 8.33 17.71
C LYS A 130 -14.20 6.97 17.70
N ALA A 131 -15.40 6.91 17.13
CA ALA A 131 -16.16 5.66 16.98
C ALA A 131 -15.36 4.64 16.13
N ARG A 132 -14.81 5.08 14.99
CA ARG A 132 -14.00 4.20 14.13
C ARG A 132 -12.75 3.69 14.82
N THR A 133 -12.12 4.50 15.67
CA THR A 133 -10.97 4.08 16.48
C THR A 133 -11.36 2.95 17.43
N ARG A 134 -12.51 3.05 18.13
CA ARG A 134 -13.04 1.97 18.99
C ARG A 134 -13.27 0.69 18.20
N ASP A 135 -13.95 0.79 17.04
CA ASP A 135 -14.20 -0.39 16.20
C ASP A 135 -12.91 -1.16 15.89
N TRP A 136 -11.82 -0.45 15.61
CA TRP A 136 -10.53 -1.09 15.36
C TRP A 136 -9.92 -1.71 16.63
N LEU A 137 -9.98 -1.00 17.76
CA LEU A 137 -9.45 -1.50 19.04
C LEU A 137 -10.21 -2.73 19.55
N GLU A 138 -11.50 -2.83 19.24
CA GLU A 138 -12.34 -4.00 19.54
C GLU A 138 -12.10 -5.16 18.57
N PHE A 139 -11.77 -4.84 17.30
CA PHE A 139 -11.60 -5.85 16.25
C PHE A 139 -10.29 -6.63 16.36
N MET A 140 -9.18 -5.98 16.74
CA MET A 140 -7.87 -6.61 16.84
C MET A 140 -6.98 -5.89 17.87
N ASP A 141 -5.85 -6.54 18.23
CA ASP A 141 -4.79 -5.90 19.05
C ASP A 141 -4.05 -4.84 18.22
N VAL A 142 -4.61 -3.63 18.17
CA VAL A 142 -4.03 -2.49 17.44
C VAL A 142 -2.83 -1.94 18.20
N GLN A 143 -1.69 -1.85 17.53
CA GLN A 143 -0.48 -1.20 18.04
C GLN A 143 -0.27 0.19 17.44
N LEU A 144 -0.68 0.38 16.20
CA LEU A 144 -0.40 1.55 15.38
C LEU A 144 -1.68 2.02 14.68
N LEU A 145 -1.90 3.35 14.64
CA LEU A 145 -2.99 3.96 13.86
C LEU A 145 -2.41 4.88 12.80
N LYS A 146 -2.97 4.82 11.61
CA LYS A 146 -2.73 5.77 10.52
C LYS A 146 -3.95 6.67 10.37
N VAL A 147 -3.80 7.96 10.60
CA VAL A 147 -4.90 8.93 10.54
C VAL A 147 -4.79 9.73 9.25
N LYS A 148 -5.83 9.68 8.41
CA LYS A 148 -5.91 10.48 7.18
C LYS A 148 -6.27 11.91 7.54
N LEU A 149 -5.46 12.86 7.07
CA LEU A 149 -5.62 14.30 7.21
C LEU A 149 -5.69 14.96 5.82
N GLY A 150 -5.62 16.30 5.76
CA GLY A 150 -5.78 17.02 4.51
C GLY A 150 -7.24 17.21 4.13
N SER A 151 -8.11 17.38 5.12
CA SER A 151 -9.53 17.67 4.93
C SER A 151 -9.74 18.96 4.13
N THR A 152 -10.74 18.94 3.24
CA THR A 152 -11.21 20.13 2.53
C THR A 152 -11.83 21.18 3.47
N GLU A 153 -12.17 20.81 4.71
CA GLU A 153 -12.65 21.70 5.76
C GLU A 153 -11.49 22.45 6.46
N GLY A 154 -10.24 22.13 6.11
CA GLY A 154 -9.04 22.82 6.56
C GLY A 154 -8.36 22.21 7.78
N ILE A 155 -7.25 22.87 8.17
CA ILE A 155 -6.33 22.39 9.22
C ILE A 155 -7.00 22.24 10.59
N GLU A 156 -7.91 23.15 10.95
CA GLU A 156 -8.60 23.07 12.24
C GLU A 156 -9.50 21.81 12.35
N ALA A 157 -10.10 21.38 11.24
CA ALA A 157 -10.88 20.15 11.19
C ALA A 157 -9.98 18.94 11.38
N ASP A 158 -8.83 18.91 10.69
CA ASP A 158 -7.80 17.88 10.84
C ASP A 158 -7.33 17.77 12.31
N GLN A 159 -7.03 18.90 12.93
CA GLN A 159 -6.56 18.96 14.33
C GLN A 159 -7.60 18.44 15.31
N LYS A 160 -8.86 18.88 15.19
CA LYS A 160 -9.97 18.42 16.06
C LYS A 160 -10.18 16.92 15.93
N MET A 161 -10.15 16.41 14.70
CA MET A 161 -10.30 14.98 14.44
C MET A 161 -9.15 14.15 15.03
N LEU A 162 -7.90 14.57 14.83
CA LEU A 162 -6.74 13.86 15.35
C LEU A 162 -6.72 13.83 16.88
N LEU A 163 -7.08 14.94 17.55
CA LEU A 163 -7.17 14.95 19.01
C LEU A 163 -8.23 13.96 19.52
N ALA A 164 -9.38 13.86 18.85
CA ALA A 164 -10.41 12.90 19.21
C ALA A 164 -9.96 11.44 19.03
N VAL A 165 -9.17 11.14 17.97
CA VAL A 165 -8.56 9.82 17.79
C VAL A 165 -7.58 9.52 18.94
N ARG A 166 -6.74 10.48 19.31
CA ARG A 166 -5.73 10.30 20.38
C ARG A 166 -6.36 10.09 21.76
N GLU A 167 -7.47 10.75 22.05
CA GLU A 167 -8.24 10.52 23.28
C GLU A 167 -8.70 9.07 23.41
N GLU A 168 -9.04 8.43 22.30
CA GLU A 168 -9.50 7.03 22.28
C GLU A 168 -8.35 6.03 22.23
N ALA A 169 -7.26 6.38 21.53
CA ALA A 169 -6.11 5.51 21.25
C ALA A 169 -4.98 5.73 22.28
N ILE A 170 -5.29 5.76 23.57
CA ILE A 170 -4.30 6.00 24.63
C ILE A 170 -3.19 4.94 24.58
N GLY A 171 -1.93 5.40 24.56
CA GLY A 171 -0.75 4.54 24.55
C GLY A 171 -0.44 3.88 23.22
N LYS A 172 -1.18 4.19 22.14
CA LYS A 172 -0.91 3.69 20.79
C LYS A 172 -0.07 4.71 20.01
N ASP A 173 0.81 4.21 19.15
CA ASP A 173 1.53 5.05 18.19
C ASP A 173 0.58 5.54 17.08
N VAL A 174 0.76 6.79 16.66
CA VAL A 174 -0.06 7.40 15.62
C VAL A 174 0.83 7.98 14.54
N PHE A 175 0.48 7.71 13.30
CA PHE A 175 1.03 8.27 12.08
C PHE A 175 -0.02 9.08 11.36
N VAL A 176 0.38 9.99 10.50
CA VAL A 176 -0.57 10.77 9.71
C VAL A 176 -0.22 10.71 8.22
N ASP A 177 -1.26 10.76 7.41
CA ASP A 177 -1.15 10.83 5.95
C ASP A 177 -2.08 11.93 5.44
N ALA A 178 -1.49 12.98 4.89
CA ALA A 178 -2.23 14.11 4.35
C ALA A 178 -2.70 13.89 2.91
N ASN A 179 -2.27 12.82 2.25
CA ASN A 179 -2.58 12.50 0.84
C ASN A 179 -2.45 13.71 -0.12
N GLY A 180 -1.43 14.56 0.10
CA GLY A 180 -1.18 15.77 -0.68
C GLY A 180 -2.16 16.91 -0.42
N GLY A 181 -2.87 16.90 0.71
CA GLY A 181 -3.91 17.86 1.02
C GLY A 181 -3.44 19.21 1.55
N TRP A 182 -2.14 19.38 1.84
CA TRP A 182 -1.60 20.62 2.39
C TRP A 182 -0.76 21.40 1.39
N ASN A 183 -0.79 22.72 1.47
CA ASN A 183 0.23 23.58 0.87
C ASN A 183 1.48 23.62 1.78
N LEU A 184 2.59 24.18 1.29
CA LEU A 184 3.86 24.21 2.02
C LEU A 184 3.75 24.85 3.41
N THR A 185 3.06 26.01 3.53
CA THR A 185 2.91 26.71 4.81
C THR A 185 2.12 25.85 5.81
N ASN A 186 1.02 25.29 5.39
CA ASN A 186 0.22 24.38 6.22
C ASN A 186 1.00 23.12 6.61
N ALA A 187 1.75 22.54 5.67
CA ALA A 187 2.57 21.37 5.93
C ALA A 187 3.63 21.64 7.01
N ILE A 188 4.34 22.77 6.94
CA ILE A 188 5.33 23.16 7.95
C ILE A 188 4.66 23.35 9.32
N ASN A 189 3.55 24.10 9.38
CA ASN A 189 2.83 24.35 10.62
C ASN A 189 2.29 23.05 11.23
N MET A 190 1.71 22.19 10.42
CA MET A 190 1.20 20.90 10.87
C MET A 190 2.32 19.97 11.35
N CYS A 191 3.44 19.87 10.65
CA CYS A 191 4.56 19.03 11.09
C CYS A 191 5.08 19.46 12.48
N ASN A 192 5.16 20.75 12.77
CA ASN A 192 5.55 21.25 14.10
C ASN A 192 4.50 20.88 15.16
N TRP A 193 3.23 21.15 14.90
CA TRP A 193 2.14 20.84 15.82
C TRP A 193 2.02 19.31 16.07
N LEU A 194 2.19 18.49 15.04
CA LEU A 194 2.16 17.02 15.14
C LEU A 194 3.33 16.48 15.95
N ALA A 195 4.51 17.10 15.86
CA ALA A 195 5.67 16.72 16.66
C ALA A 195 5.42 16.93 18.16
N ASP A 196 4.80 18.04 18.55
CA ASP A 196 4.41 18.31 19.94
C ASP A 196 3.42 17.26 20.48
N LEU A 197 2.66 16.62 19.60
CA LEU A 197 1.76 15.53 19.92
C LEU A 197 2.45 14.14 19.91
N GLY A 198 3.74 14.04 19.59
CA GLY A 198 4.47 12.79 19.55
C GLY A 198 4.10 11.89 18.36
N ILE A 199 3.60 12.46 17.25
CA ILE A 199 3.39 11.76 15.98
C ILE A 199 4.75 11.28 15.45
N LYS A 200 4.79 10.11 14.80
CA LYS A 200 6.05 9.48 14.41
C LYS A 200 6.58 9.95 13.05
N TYR A 201 5.72 10.15 12.09
CA TYR A 201 6.05 10.68 10.76
C TYR A 201 4.82 11.26 10.07
N VAL A 202 5.06 12.00 8.99
CA VAL A 202 4.01 12.53 8.10
C VAL A 202 4.20 11.95 6.70
N GLU A 203 3.13 11.34 6.16
CA GLU A 203 3.10 10.81 4.80
C GLU A 203 2.44 11.81 3.86
N GLN A 204 3.05 11.99 2.68
CA GLN A 204 2.60 12.80 1.56
C GLN A 204 1.94 14.13 1.98
N PRO A 205 2.68 15.03 2.63
CA PRO A 205 2.13 16.33 3.06
C PRO A 205 1.73 17.22 1.89
N LEU A 206 2.54 17.24 0.80
CA LEU A 206 2.36 18.09 -0.37
C LEU A 206 1.78 17.30 -1.55
N ALA A 207 1.03 17.97 -2.41
CA ALA A 207 0.49 17.36 -3.61
C ALA A 207 1.61 16.88 -4.55
N ARG A 208 1.35 15.80 -5.28
CA ARG A 208 2.23 15.38 -6.37
C ARG A 208 2.35 16.49 -7.42
N GLY A 209 3.57 16.77 -7.85
CA GLY A 209 3.93 17.91 -8.70
C GLY A 209 4.51 19.08 -7.91
N GLU A 210 4.43 19.06 -6.58
CA GLU A 210 5.03 20.04 -5.69
C GLU A 210 6.33 19.56 -5.03
N GLU A 211 6.99 18.56 -5.60
CA GLU A 211 8.22 17.97 -5.04
C GLU A 211 9.35 18.98 -4.88
N ALA A 212 9.38 20.08 -5.66
CA ALA A 212 10.34 21.16 -5.51
C ALA A 212 10.27 21.84 -4.11
N ASN A 213 9.14 21.75 -3.44
CA ASN A 213 8.92 22.29 -2.09
C ASN A 213 9.39 21.35 -0.98
N LEU A 214 9.70 20.09 -1.28
CA LEU A 214 10.12 19.09 -0.28
C LEU A 214 11.41 19.50 0.44
N ALA A 215 12.36 20.11 -0.27
CA ALA A 215 13.61 20.59 0.34
C ALA A 215 13.34 21.62 1.45
N GLN A 216 12.42 22.55 1.21
CA GLN A 216 12.04 23.55 2.19
C GLN A 216 11.24 22.93 3.34
N LEU A 217 10.31 22.03 3.03
CA LEU A 217 9.55 21.31 4.06
C LEU A 217 10.48 20.49 4.96
N LYS A 218 11.39 19.69 4.39
CA LYS A 218 12.37 18.88 5.12
C LYS A 218 13.22 19.71 6.08
N LYS A 219 13.62 20.92 5.66
CA LYS A 219 14.41 21.84 6.51
C LYS A 219 13.66 22.33 7.75
N HIS A 220 12.31 22.42 7.68
CA HIS A 220 11.49 23.01 8.74
C HIS A 220 10.62 22.00 9.48
N SER A 221 10.57 20.76 9.02
CA SER A 221 9.82 19.68 9.67
C SER A 221 10.68 19.02 10.75
N PRO A 222 10.22 18.96 12.00
CA PRO A 222 10.86 18.14 13.03
C PRO A 222 10.54 16.64 12.89
N LEU A 223 9.57 16.27 12.02
CA LEU A 223 9.14 14.91 11.79
C LEU A 223 9.72 14.36 10.49
N PRO A 224 9.98 13.03 10.43
CA PRO A 224 10.27 12.34 9.19
C PRO A 224 9.15 12.51 8.16
N ILE A 225 9.54 12.73 6.90
CA ILE A 225 8.63 12.87 5.75
C ILE A 225 8.69 11.63 4.88
N PHE A 226 7.55 11.01 4.67
CA PHE A 226 7.36 9.90 3.74
C PHE A 226 6.61 10.37 2.51
N VAL A 227 6.91 9.79 1.36
CA VAL A 227 6.18 10.05 0.11
C VAL A 227 5.52 8.77 -0.43
N ASP A 228 4.28 8.92 -0.89
CA ASP A 228 3.47 7.91 -1.56
C ASP A 228 3.23 8.28 -3.02
N GLU A 229 2.42 9.31 -3.22
CA GLU A 229 1.99 9.75 -4.55
C GLU A 229 3.13 10.32 -5.39
N SER A 230 4.22 10.75 -4.78
CA SER A 230 5.40 11.29 -5.47
C SER A 230 6.43 10.22 -5.87
N CYS A 231 6.27 8.95 -5.42
CA CYS A 231 7.20 7.86 -5.69
C CYS A 231 6.47 6.62 -6.22
N PHE A 232 6.57 6.35 -7.52
CA PHE A 232 5.90 5.22 -8.18
C PHE A 232 6.82 4.04 -8.41
N THR A 233 8.08 4.31 -8.78
CA THR A 233 9.05 3.29 -9.17
C THR A 233 10.42 3.56 -8.56
N SER A 234 11.33 2.61 -8.70
CA SER A 234 12.73 2.76 -8.28
C SER A 234 13.43 3.94 -8.97
N ALA A 235 13.00 4.33 -10.17
CA ALA A 235 13.57 5.46 -10.89
C ALA A 235 13.27 6.83 -10.26
N ASP A 236 12.21 6.94 -9.45
CA ASP A 236 11.82 8.17 -8.77
C ASP A 236 12.66 8.44 -7.52
N ILE A 237 13.19 7.37 -6.89
CA ILE A 237 13.85 7.42 -5.59
C ILE A 237 15.09 8.34 -5.58
N PRO A 238 16.03 8.29 -6.54
CA PRO A 238 17.23 9.11 -6.50
C PRO A 238 16.95 10.63 -6.47
N GLN A 239 15.85 11.07 -7.08
CA GLN A 239 15.48 12.47 -7.13
C GLN A 239 14.84 12.96 -5.80
N LEU A 240 14.25 12.05 -5.04
CA LEU A 240 13.54 12.31 -3.79
C LEU A 240 14.44 12.13 -2.55
N ALA A 241 15.47 11.30 -2.65
CA ALA A 241 16.23 10.78 -1.52
C ALA A 241 16.83 11.84 -0.59
N ASN A 242 17.20 13.01 -1.11
CA ASN A 242 17.74 14.09 -0.29
C ASN A 242 16.68 14.90 0.46
N TYR A 243 15.40 14.71 0.13
CA TYR A 243 14.31 15.58 0.57
C TYR A 243 13.25 14.86 1.39
N VAL A 244 13.38 13.54 1.54
CA VAL A 244 12.45 12.70 2.29
C VAL A 244 13.20 11.73 3.20
N ASP A 245 12.50 11.10 4.14
CA ASP A 245 13.06 10.10 5.05
C ASP A 245 12.64 8.68 4.68
N GLY A 246 11.56 8.55 3.92
CA GLY A 246 11.05 7.25 3.52
C GLY A 246 10.09 7.32 2.34
N ILE A 247 9.78 6.14 1.83
CA ILE A 247 8.85 5.95 0.70
C ILE A 247 7.79 4.93 1.07
N ASN A 248 6.59 5.10 0.53
CA ASN A 248 5.52 4.10 0.59
C ASN A 248 5.44 3.34 -0.72
N ILE A 249 5.71 2.04 -0.69
CA ILE A 249 5.63 1.12 -1.83
C ILE A 249 4.25 0.48 -1.85
N LYS A 250 3.52 0.62 -2.96
CA LYS A 250 2.23 -0.05 -3.19
C LYS A 250 2.34 -0.87 -4.47
N LEU A 251 2.07 -2.17 -4.42
CA LEU A 251 2.24 -3.06 -5.56
C LEU A 251 1.48 -2.59 -6.81
N MET A 252 0.26 -2.08 -6.63
CA MET A 252 -0.56 -1.56 -7.74
C MET A 252 0.08 -0.34 -8.40
N LYS A 253 0.73 0.51 -7.61
CA LYS A 253 1.39 1.73 -8.07
C LYS A 253 2.72 1.41 -8.77
N SER A 254 3.52 0.54 -8.18
CA SER A 254 4.85 0.19 -8.70
C SER A 254 4.79 -0.77 -9.89
N GLY A 255 3.76 -1.59 -10.00
CA GLY A 255 3.63 -2.57 -11.08
C GLY A 255 4.02 -3.99 -10.66
N GLY A 256 3.96 -4.29 -9.35
CA GLY A 256 4.11 -5.64 -8.82
C GLY A 256 5.31 -5.84 -7.90
N ILE A 257 5.56 -7.08 -7.57
CA ILE A 257 6.60 -7.55 -6.64
C ILE A 257 8.01 -7.26 -7.19
N THR A 258 8.23 -7.50 -8.50
CA THR A 258 9.54 -7.31 -9.15
C THR A 258 10.03 -5.87 -8.99
N GLU A 259 9.19 -4.88 -9.27
CA GLU A 259 9.56 -3.48 -9.11
C GLU A 259 9.62 -3.07 -7.64
N ALA A 260 8.74 -3.62 -6.78
CA ALA A 260 8.81 -3.37 -5.35
C ALA A 260 10.15 -3.80 -4.73
N ILE A 261 10.70 -4.95 -5.15
CA ILE A 261 12.04 -5.40 -4.73
C ILE A 261 13.12 -4.40 -5.19
N ARG A 262 13.06 -3.90 -6.43
CA ARG A 262 14.00 -2.84 -6.90
C ARG A 262 13.87 -1.57 -6.06
N MET A 263 12.64 -1.15 -5.76
CA MET A 263 12.39 0.02 -4.90
C MET A 263 13.01 -0.16 -3.52
N VAL A 264 12.83 -1.33 -2.90
CA VAL A 264 13.45 -1.66 -1.60
C VAL A 264 14.98 -1.52 -1.65
N HIS A 265 15.62 -2.13 -2.63
CA HIS A 265 17.10 -2.05 -2.74
C HIS A 265 17.58 -0.63 -3.04
N THR A 266 16.88 0.09 -3.90
CA THR A 266 17.23 1.49 -4.22
C THR A 266 17.03 2.38 -3.01
N ALA A 267 15.91 2.25 -2.28
CA ALA A 267 15.64 3.04 -1.08
C ALA A 267 16.70 2.79 0.01
N LYS A 268 17.06 1.52 0.26
CA LYS A 268 18.11 1.17 1.22
C LYS A 268 19.47 1.73 0.82
N ALA A 269 19.82 1.72 -0.47
CA ALA A 269 21.05 2.32 -0.96
C ALA A 269 21.11 3.84 -0.75
N HIS A 270 19.96 4.49 -0.63
CA HIS A 270 19.81 5.91 -0.32
C HIS A 270 19.50 6.20 1.15
N ASN A 271 19.59 5.20 2.04
CA ASN A 271 19.27 5.29 3.48
C ASN A 271 17.83 5.76 3.77
N LEU A 272 16.88 5.45 2.90
CA LEU A 272 15.46 5.73 3.11
C LEU A 272 14.78 4.58 3.85
N GLN A 273 13.85 4.92 4.73
CA GLN A 273 12.94 3.98 5.35
C GLN A 273 11.89 3.50 4.36
N ILE A 274 11.37 2.29 4.59
CA ILE A 274 10.46 1.61 3.68
C ILE A 274 9.13 1.36 4.39
N MET A 275 8.05 1.80 3.74
CA MET A 275 6.70 1.41 4.08
C MET A 275 6.11 0.58 2.93
N PHE A 276 5.37 -0.47 3.25
CA PHE A 276 4.44 -1.06 2.31
C PHE A 276 3.02 -0.64 2.63
N GLY A 277 2.33 -0.10 1.63
CA GLY A 277 0.93 0.31 1.72
C GLY A 277 0.06 -0.38 0.69
N CYS A 278 -1.23 -0.08 0.76
CA CYS A 278 -2.25 -0.62 -0.14
C CYS A 278 -3.18 0.48 -0.66
N TYR A 279 -3.98 0.11 -1.65
CA TYR A 279 -5.18 0.82 -2.05
C TYR A 279 -6.42 0.12 -1.47
N SER A 280 -7.43 -0.16 -2.29
CA SER A 280 -8.56 -1.00 -1.89
C SER A 280 -8.30 -2.47 -2.27
N ASP A 281 -7.16 -2.95 -1.86
CA ASP A 281 -6.64 -4.26 -2.20
C ASP A 281 -7.34 -5.36 -1.38
N SER A 282 -7.58 -6.52 -2.00
CA SER A 282 -8.12 -7.70 -1.32
C SER A 282 -7.02 -8.41 -0.50
N CYS A 283 -7.41 -9.48 0.19
CA CYS A 283 -6.48 -10.36 0.89
C CYS A 283 -5.41 -10.93 -0.07
N LEU A 284 -5.72 -11.13 -1.34
CA LEU A 284 -4.77 -11.60 -2.36
C LEU A 284 -3.59 -10.62 -2.50
N ALA A 285 -3.86 -9.36 -2.84
CA ALA A 285 -2.79 -8.38 -3.07
C ALA A 285 -2.08 -7.95 -1.77
N ASN A 286 -2.81 -7.84 -0.65
CA ASN A 286 -2.18 -7.58 0.64
C ASN A 286 -1.26 -8.72 1.06
N THR A 287 -1.67 -9.99 0.84
CA THR A 287 -0.80 -11.15 1.12
C THR A 287 0.43 -11.16 0.20
N ALA A 288 0.31 -10.68 -1.04
CA ALA A 288 1.45 -10.52 -1.94
C ALA A 288 2.46 -9.47 -1.40
N ALA A 289 1.98 -8.32 -0.92
CA ALA A 289 2.84 -7.31 -0.29
C ALA A 289 3.48 -7.83 1.00
N LEU A 290 2.74 -8.60 1.79
CA LEU A 290 3.23 -9.20 3.05
C LEU A 290 4.37 -10.21 2.84
N GLN A 291 4.54 -10.78 1.64
CA GLN A 291 5.72 -11.61 1.35
C GLN A 291 7.02 -10.80 1.43
N LEU A 292 6.97 -9.47 1.22
CA LEU A 292 8.09 -8.54 1.32
C LEU A 292 8.14 -7.80 2.67
N ALA A 293 7.16 -7.99 3.55
CA ALA A 293 7.04 -7.28 4.83
C ALA A 293 8.28 -7.36 5.73
N PRO A 294 9.10 -8.44 5.74
CA PRO A 294 10.34 -8.45 6.52
C PRO A 294 11.37 -7.38 6.12
N LEU A 295 11.17 -6.72 4.98
CA LEU A 295 12.07 -5.67 4.47
C LEU A 295 11.61 -4.25 4.85
N ALA A 296 10.42 -4.13 5.44
CA ALA A 296 9.77 -2.85 5.76
C ALA A 296 10.06 -2.37 7.17
N ASP A 297 10.13 -1.04 7.32
CA ASP A 297 10.13 -0.36 8.62
C ASP A 297 8.70 -0.10 9.11
N TYR A 298 7.73 0.05 8.18
CA TYR A 298 6.31 0.29 8.47
C TYR A 298 5.41 -0.50 7.51
N LEU A 299 4.23 -0.89 8.00
CA LEU A 299 3.22 -1.63 7.23
C LEU A 299 1.84 -0.97 7.37
N ASP A 300 1.23 -0.63 6.22
CA ASP A 300 -0.11 -0.05 6.09
C ASP A 300 -0.93 -0.93 5.12
N LEU A 301 -1.18 -2.19 5.54
CA LEU A 301 -1.75 -3.26 4.72
C LEU A 301 -3.09 -3.77 5.31
N ASP A 302 -3.95 -2.84 5.74
CA ASP A 302 -5.20 -3.12 6.45
C ASP A 302 -6.45 -3.18 5.56
N SER A 303 -6.36 -2.86 4.25
CA SER A 303 -7.53 -2.70 3.39
C SER A 303 -8.42 -3.93 3.34
N HIS A 304 -7.86 -5.14 3.32
CA HIS A 304 -8.59 -6.40 3.30
C HIS A 304 -9.37 -6.66 4.59
N LEU A 305 -8.91 -6.14 5.74
CA LEU A 305 -9.61 -6.25 7.02
C LEU A 305 -10.90 -5.41 7.05
N ASN A 306 -11.05 -4.45 6.12
CA ASN A 306 -12.23 -3.61 5.95
C ASN A 306 -13.17 -4.10 4.83
N LEU A 307 -12.92 -5.27 4.23
CA LEU A 307 -13.81 -5.87 3.22
C LEU A 307 -14.83 -6.80 3.87
N ILE A 308 -15.99 -6.96 3.21
CA ILE A 308 -17.07 -7.85 3.66
C ILE A 308 -17.31 -9.01 2.70
N ASP A 309 -16.73 -8.94 1.51
CA ASP A 309 -16.98 -9.84 0.38
C ASP A 309 -15.66 -10.31 -0.27
N ASP A 310 -14.60 -10.42 0.53
CA ASP A 310 -13.31 -10.90 0.05
C ASP A 310 -13.31 -12.44 -0.08
N PRO A 311 -13.22 -12.99 -1.30
CA PRO A 311 -13.22 -14.44 -1.49
C PRO A 311 -11.85 -15.09 -1.25
N PHE A 312 -10.82 -14.28 -0.95
CA PHE A 312 -9.50 -14.80 -0.66
C PHE A 312 -9.23 -14.86 0.84
N SER A 313 -8.52 -15.89 1.23
CA SER A 313 -7.85 -15.98 2.52
C SER A 313 -6.36 -16.25 2.31
N GLY A 314 -5.51 -15.74 3.21
CA GLY A 314 -4.06 -15.89 3.03
C GLY A 314 -3.30 -15.45 4.27
N ALA A 315 -3.15 -14.16 4.46
CA ALA A 315 -2.50 -13.60 5.62
C ALA A 315 -3.27 -13.86 6.92
N VAL A 316 -2.55 -14.00 8.03
CA VAL A 316 -3.09 -14.31 9.35
C VAL A 316 -2.82 -13.14 10.29
N VAL A 317 -3.85 -12.71 11.03
CA VAL A 317 -3.72 -11.68 12.08
C VAL A 317 -3.25 -12.35 13.37
N GLU A 318 -2.12 -11.90 13.92
CA GLU A 318 -1.54 -12.43 15.15
C GLU A 318 -0.80 -11.32 15.93
N ASN A 319 -1.24 -11.02 17.15
CA ASN A 319 -0.59 -10.05 18.05
C ASN A 319 -0.31 -8.69 17.40
N GLY A 320 -1.30 -8.10 16.75
CA GLY A 320 -1.19 -6.80 16.05
C GLY A 320 -0.39 -6.83 14.74
N ARG A 321 0.04 -8.01 14.31
CA ARG A 321 0.73 -8.24 13.04
C ARG A 321 -0.19 -8.93 12.05
N VAL A 322 0.08 -8.73 10.78
CA VAL A 322 -0.50 -9.54 9.71
C VAL A 322 0.65 -10.30 9.05
N LEU A 323 0.61 -11.62 9.12
CA LEU A 323 1.71 -12.49 8.74
C LEU A 323 1.35 -13.31 7.51
N PRO A 324 2.27 -13.50 6.54
CA PRO A 324 2.08 -14.49 5.49
C PRO A 324 2.11 -15.89 6.13
N ASN A 325 1.30 -16.80 5.61
CA ASN A 325 1.34 -18.20 6.02
C ASN A 325 2.57 -18.94 5.41
N ASN A 326 2.67 -20.23 5.66
CA ASN A 326 3.80 -21.05 5.18
C ASN A 326 3.43 -21.91 3.93
N LEU A 327 2.31 -21.61 3.27
CA LEU A 327 1.93 -22.30 2.04
C LEU A 327 2.75 -21.80 0.85
N PRO A 328 2.98 -22.64 -0.18
CA PRO A 328 3.72 -22.27 -1.38
C PRO A 328 3.12 -21.06 -2.12
N GLY A 329 3.97 -20.31 -2.81
CA GLY A 329 3.59 -19.10 -3.52
C GLY A 329 3.24 -17.97 -2.56
N LEU A 330 2.12 -17.30 -2.81
CA LEU A 330 1.55 -16.30 -1.90
C LEU A 330 0.90 -16.93 -0.66
N GLY A 331 0.53 -18.21 -0.75
CA GLY A 331 -0.22 -18.88 0.30
C GLY A 331 -1.71 -18.50 0.35
N VAL A 332 -2.24 -17.92 -0.71
CA VAL A 332 -3.66 -17.55 -0.80
C VAL A 332 -4.53 -18.73 -1.23
N LYS A 333 -5.77 -18.74 -0.73
CA LYS A 333 -6.83 -19.67 -1.13
C LYS A 333 -8.04 -18.87 -1.58
N TYR A 334 -8.62 -19.28 -2.70
CA TYR A 334 -9.87 -18.75 -3.23
C TYR A 334 -11.05 -19.62 -2.75
N SER A 335 -12.14 -18.98 -2.34
CA SER A 335 -13.40 -19.64 -1.97
C SER A 335 -14.56 -18.96 -2.68
N ALA A 336 -15.19 -19.67 -3.61
CA ALA A 336 -16.33 -19.16 -4.38
C ALA A 336 -17.60 -18.92 -3.53
N SER A 337 -17.65 -19.38 -2.27
CA SER A 337 -18.83 -19.26 -1.41
C SER A 337 -19.04 -17.86 -0.81
N VAL A 338 -18.14 -16.92 -1.07
CA VAL A 338 -18.18 -15.54 -0.54
C VAL A 338 -18.36 -14.52 -1.68
N ALA A 339 -18.24 -14.93 -2.93
CA ALA A 339 -18.35 -14.08 -4.11
C ALA A 339 -19.80 -13.94 -4.62
#